data_a315f6b3f82e1dbea95aa64a4e25144f
#
_entry.id   a315f6b3f82e1dbea95aa64a4e25144f
#
_cell.length_a   1.000
_cell.length_b   1.000
_cell.length_c   1.000
_cell.angle_alpha   90.00
_cell.angle_beta   90.00
_cell.angle_gamma   90.00
#
_symmetry.space_group_name_H-M   'P 1'
#
loop_
_entity.id
_entity.type
_entity.pdbx_description
1 polymer ?
#
loop_
_entity_poly.entity_id
_entity_poly.type
_entity_poly.pdbx_seq_one_letter_code
_entity_poly.pdbx_strand_id
1 'polypeptide(L)'
;MVFIVGLFVLAGAVNAFIDPYGFYWSPTIEGFNARKTQADERVREVTPFRALDLQPDTLLIGSSRVQLGFAAESDVFGERSVYNLALPGSGLTENLKYALWHIRQNPNVRTLIIGVDYRYFLNNYGNDPGPWTAQELMDKYNKAPETALEKVQRIYPALFSLDTLQDSLSTVLQQGGL
;
A
#
# COMPACT_ATOMS: atom_id res chain seq x y z
N MET A 1 -3.30 -35.80 -4.52
CA MET A 1 -3.10 -34.60 -5.36
C MET A 1 -4.35 -33.69 -5.37
N VAL A 2 -5.54 -34.20 -5.69
CA VAL A 2 -6.80 -33.42 -5.73
C VAL A 2 -7.11 -32.71 -4.41
N PHE A 3 -6.91 -33.33 -3.27
CA PHE A 3 -7.14 -32.77 -1.95
C PHE A 3 -6.23 -31.54 -1.66
N ILE A 4 -4.94 -31.63 -2.01
CA ILE A 4 -3.99 -30.53 -1.82
C ILE A 4 -4.37 -29.33 -2.70
N VAL A 5 -4.73 -29.57 -3.96
CA VAL A 5 -5.21 -28.52 -4.87
C VAL A 5 -6.48 -27.87 -4.31
N GLY A 6 -7.40 -28.68 -3.76
CA GLY A 6 -8.62 -28.17 -3.14
C GLY A 6 -8.34 -27.23 -1.95
N LEU A 7 -7.35 -27.57 -1.09
CA LEU A 7 -6.94 -26.70 0.01
C LEU A 7 -6.34 -25.38 -0.44
N PHE A 8 -5.51 -25.39 -1.49
CA PHE A 8 -4.96 -24.15 -2.06
C PHE A 8 -6.04 -23.25 -2.65
N VAL A 9 -6.98 -23.84 -3.39
CA VAL A 9 -8.11 -23.08 -3.95
C VAL A 9 -8.97 -22.48 -2.83
N LEU A 10 -9.22 -23.23 -1.77
CA LEU A 10 -9.97 -22.75 -0.60
C LEU A 10 -9.24 -21.60 0.09
N ALA A 11 -7.92 -21.74 0.33
CA ALA A 11 -7.10 -20.68 0.92
C ALA A 11 -7.12 -19.40 0.06
N GLY A 12 -6.97 -19.54 -1.26
CA GLY A 12 -7.07 -18.44 -2.19
C GLY A 12 -8.44 -17.76 -2.18
N ALA A 13 -9.52 -18.54 -2.11
CA ALA A 13 -10.87 -18.00 -2.01
C ALA A 13 -11.10 -17.23 -0.70
N VAL A 14 -10.60 -17.74 0.43
CA VAL A 14 -10.66 -17.07 1.74
C VAL A 14 -9.87 -15.76 1.69
N ASN A 15 -8.64 -15.78 1.17
CA ASN A 15 -7.80 -14.60 1.05
C ASN A 15 -8.43 -13.53 0.14
N ALA A 16 -9.00 -13.95 -1.01
CA ALA A 16 -9.69 -13.03 -1.90
C ALA A 16 -10.93 -12.41 -1.26
N PHE A 17 -11.70 -13.18 -0.50
CA PHE A 17 -12.93 -12.69 0.13
C PHE A 17 -12.65 -11.75 1.31
N ILE A 18 -11.67 -12.06 2.15
CA ILE A 18 -11.30 -11.22 3.30
C ILE A 18 -10.53 -9.99 2.84
N ASP A 19 -9.65 -10.16 1.85
CA ASP A 19 -8.83 -9.10 1.27
C ASP A 19 -8.06 -8.30 2.33
N PRO A 20 -7.11 -8.90 3.05
CA PRO A 20 -6.44 -8.27 4.20
C PRO A 20 -5.66 -7.01 3.82
N TYR A 21 -5.29 -6.87 2.56
CA TYR A 21 -4.50 -5.74 2.04
C TYR A 21 -5.31 -4.73 1.21
N GLY A 22 -6.55 -5.06 0.85
CA GLY A 22 -7.37 -4.23 -0.03
C GLY A 22 -6.95 -4.30 -1.51
N PHE A 23 -6.45 -5.45 -1.98
CA PHE A 23 -6.00 -5.66 -3.37
C PHE A 23 -7.03 -6.33 -4.28
N TYR A 24 -7.98 -7.07 -3.69
CA TYR A 24 -8.86 -7.96 -4.45
C TYR A 24 -10.26 -7.37 -4.68
N TRP A 25 -10.48 -6.09 -4.27
CA TRP A 25 -11.77 -5.40 -4.39
C TRP A 25 -12.95 -6.15 -3.77
N SER A 26 -12.67 -6.88 -2.72
CA SER A 26 -13.69 -7.58 -1.96
C SER A 26 -14.66 -6.60 -1.30
N PRO A 27 -15.95 -6.95 -1.18
CA PRO A 27 -16.89 -6.13 -0.44
C PRO A 27 -16.42 -5.85 0.97
N THR A 28 -16.47 -4.59 1.38
CA THR A 28 -16.14 -4.17 2.74
C THR A 28 -17.34 -4.43 3.65
N ILE A 29 -17.17 -5.30 4.65
CA ILE A 29 -18.20 -5.69 5.59
C ILE A 29 -17.78 -5.22 6.97
N GLU A 30 -18.60 -4.36 7.59
CA GLU A 30 -18.35 -3.86 8.95
C GLU A 30 -18.30 -5.01 9.96
N GLY A 31 -17.32 -4.95 10.87
CA GLY A 31 -17.10 -6.02 11.86
C GLY A 31 -16.47 -7.30 11.30
N PHE A 32 -16.18 -7.38 10.00
CA PHE A 32 -15.57 -8.56 9.38
C PHE A 32 -14.26 -8.28 8.66
N ASN A 33 -14.21 -7.33 7.72
CA ASN A 33 -13.02 -7.00 6.95
C ASN A 33 -12.89 -5.50 6.63
N ALA A 34 -13.65 -4.64 7.30
CA ALA A 34 -13.65 -3.20 7.03
C ALA A 34 -12.31 -2.56 7.36
N ARG A 35 -11.70 -2.95 8.49
CA ARG A 35 -10.37 -2.48 8.88
C ARG A 35 -9.30 -3.38 8.29
N LYS A 36 -8.45 -2.83 7.45
CA LYS A 36 -7.34 -3.54 6.80
C LYS A 36 -6.06 -3.41 7.65
N THR A 37 -6.09 -3.89 8.89
CA THR A 37 -4.98 -3.75 9.87
C THR A 37 -3.66 -4.27 9.34
N GLN A 38 -3.69 -5.35 8.55
CA GLN A 38 -2.48 -5.92 7.96
C GLN A 38 -1.89 -5.04 6.84
N ALA A 39 -2.71 -4.23 6.17
CA ALA A 39 -2.20 -3.23 5.23
C ALA A 39 -1.40 -2.14 5.95
N ASP A 40 -1.81 -1.77 7.17
CA ASP A 40 -1.11 -0.78 7.99
C ASP A 40 0.20 -1.34 8.56
N GLU A 41 0.26 -2.63 8.91
CA GLU A 41 1.50 -3.30 9.35
C GLU A 41 2.51 -3.46 8.20
N ARG A 42 2.04 -3.71 6.99
CA ARG A 42 2.85 -3.88 5.78
C ARG A 42 2.83 -2.64 4.88
N VAL A 43 2.77 -1.46 5.47
CA VAL A 43 2.54 -0.19 4.76
C VAL A 43 3.49 0.04 3.58
N ARG A 44 4.78 -0.29 3.71
CA ARG A 44 5.77 -0.11 2.63
C ARG A 44 5.55 -1.04 1.44
N GLU A 45 4.97 -2.21 1.69
CA GLU A 45 4.69 -3.21 0.66
C GLU A 45 3.34 -2.99 -0.01
N VAL A 46 2.36 -2.50 0.76
CA VAL A 46 0.96 -2.39 0.34
C VAL A 46 0.61 -1.02 -0.22
N THR A 47 0.97 0.04 0.51
CA THR A 47 0.55 1.42 0.21
C THR A 47 0.90 1.89 -1.21
N PRO A 48 2.12 1.65 -1.75
CA PRO A 48 2.45 2.09 -3.10
C PRO A 48 1.58 1.45 -4.18
N PHE A 49 1.22 0.18 -4.01
CA PHE A 49 0.41 -0.53 -4.99
C PHE A 49 -1.08 -0.19 -4.89
N ARG A 50 -1.60 0.02 -3.68
CA ARG A 50 -2.96 0.54 -3.51
C ARG A 50 -3.13 1.91 -4.15
N ALA A 51 -2.14 2.78 -4.01
CA ALA A 51 -2.13 4.08 -4.66
C ALA A 51 -2.22 3.96 -6.20
N LEU A 52 -1.56 2.95 -6.79
CA LEU A 52 -1.68 2.70 -8.23
C LEU A 52 -3.09 2.24 -8.64
N ASP A 53 -3.72 1.43 -7.82
CA ASP A 53 -5.07 0.93 -8.12
C ASP A 53 -6.13 2.04 -8.03
N LEU A 54 -5.98 2.96 -7.09
CA LEU A 54 -6.89 4.08 -6.86
C LEU A 54 -6.70 5.25 -7.84
N GLN A 55 -5.55 5.33 -8.51
CA GLN A 55 -5.22 6.37 -9.50
C GLN A 55 -5.53 7.81 -9.01
N PRO A 56 -5.06 8.23 -7.82
CA PRO A 56 -5.34 9.54 -7.26
C PRO A 56 -4.75 10.66 -8.11
N ASP A 57 -5.36 11.85 -8.03
CA ASP A 57 -4.81 13.07 -8.62
C ASP A 57 -3.88 13.84 -7.67
N THR A 58 -3.95 13.54 -6.39
CA THR A 58 -3.18 14.18 -5.32
C THR A 58 -2.53 13.14 -4.42
N LEU A 59 -1.22 13.27 -4.22
CA LEU A 59 -0.45 12.43 -3.31
C LEU A 59 0.01 13.24 -2.10
N LEU A 60 -0.17 12.67 -0.90
CA LEU A 60 0.48 13.13 0.32
C LEU A 60 1.69 12.24 0.58
N ILE A 61 2.85 12.82 0.79
CA ILE A 61 4.06 12.09 1.19
C ILE A 61 4.67 12.69 2.46
N GLY A 62 5.33 11.86 3.23
CA GLY A 62 5.98 12.28 4.47
C GLY A 62 6.22 11.13 5.43
N SER A 63 6.52 11.45 6.67
CA SER A 63 6.73 10.47 7.74
C SER A 63 5.40 10.02 8.35
N SER A 64 5.47 9.26 9.46
CA SER A 64 4.30 8.89 10.26
C SER A 64 3.44 10.09 10.71
N ARG A 65 4.01 11.28 10.79
CA ARG A 65 3.26 12.50 11.13
C ARG A 65 2.27 12.89 10.02
N VAL A 66 2.66 12.70 8.76
CA VAL A 66 1.75 12.90 7.63
C VAL A 66 0.75 11.75 7.56
N GLN A 67 1.23 10.51 7.73
CA GLN A 67 0.37 9.33 7.70
C GLN A 67 -0.79 9.43 8.70
N LEU A 68 -0.49 9.83 9.93
CA LEU A 68 -1.48 9.90 11.02
C LEU A 68 -2.18 11.25 11.12
N GLY A 69 -1.54 12.33 10.64
CA GLY A 69 -2.02 13.69 10.80
C GLY A 69 -2.92 14.21 9.67
N PHE A 70 -2.94 13.54 8.53
CA PHE A 70 -3.72 13.94 7.36
C PHE A 70 -4.62 12.82 6.88
N ALA A 71 -5.92 12.98 7.07
CA ALA A 71 -6.93 12.10 6.48
C ALA A 71 -7.10 12.47 5.00
N ALA A 72 -6.94 11.49 4.11
CA ALA A 72 -7.09 11.69 2.67
C ALA A 72 -8.54 12.08 2.30
N GLU A 73 -9.50 11.64 3.11
CA GLU A 73 -10.93 11.89 2.96
C GLU A 73 -11.39 13.25 3.55
N SER A 74 -10.45 14.08 4.02
CA SER A 74 -10.77 15.37 4.63
C SER A 74 -11.38 16.34 3.63
N ASP A 75 -12.44 17.05 4.05
CA ASP A 75 -13.14 18.07 3.25
C ASP A 75 -12.22 19.22 2.78
N VAL A 76 -11.07 19.39 3.43
CA VAL A 76 -10.06 20.39 3.04
C VAL A 76 -9.54 20.19 1.61
N PHE A 77 -9.60 18.98 1.10
CA PHE A 77 -9.16 18.65 -0.25
C PHE A 77 -10.24 18.85 -1.32
N GLY A 78 -11.48 19.13 -0.92
CA GLY A 78 -12.61 19.30 -1.84
C GLY A 78 -12.90 18.03 -2.65
N GLU A 79 -13.05 18.19 -3.97
CA GLU A 79 -13.35 17.08 -4.88
C GLU A 79 -12.11 16.29 -5.36
N ARG A 80 -10.95 16.54 -4.79
CA ARG A 80 -9.71 15.88 -5.20
C ARG A 80 -9.70 14.43 -4.76
N SER A 81 -9.20 13.56 -5.62
CA SER A 81 -8.88 12.17 -5.27
C SER A 81 -7.51 12.12 -4.61
N VAL A 82 -7.51 12.12 -3.29
CA VAL A 82 -6.28 12.17 -2.48
C VAL A 82 -5.88 10.77 -2.02
N TYR A 83 -4.59 10.47 -2.06
CA TYR A 83 -4.05 9.27 -1.43
C TYR A 83 -2.87 9.63 -0.52
N ASN A 84 -2.92 9.11 0.71
CA ASN A 84 -1.84 9.28 1.68
C ASN A 84 -0.78 8.18 1.50
N LEU A 85 0.28 8.52 0.77
CA LEU A 85 1.44 7.66 0.47
C LEU A 85 2.56 7.82 1.50
N ALA A 86 2.31 8.49 2.62
CA ALA A 86 3.30 8.70 3.67
C ALA A 86 3.71 7.39 4.35
N LEU A 87 5.00 7.28 4.67
CA LEU A 87 5.61 6.06 5.19
C LEU A 87 6.21 6.30 6.59
N PRO A 88 5.84 5.51 7.61
CA PRO A 88 6.39 5.64 8.95
C PRO A 88 7.91 5.47 8.95
N GLY A 89 8.62 6.38 9.66
CA GLY A 89 10.08 6.31 9.80
C GLY A 89 10.86 6.60 8.52
N SER A 90 10.20 6.96 7.42
CA SER A 90 10.86 7.28 6.15
C SER A 90 11.64 8.58 6.21
N GLY A 91 12.71 8.64 5.43
CA GLY A 91 13.42 9.88 5.11
C GLY A 91 12.85 10.58 3.89
N LEU A 92 13.28 11.83 3.66
CA LEU A 92 12.82 12.61 2.50
C LEU A 92 13.17 11.91 1.17
N THR A 93 14.36 11.35 1.08
CA THR A 93 14.83 10.66 -0.14
C THR A 93 13.96 9.45 -0.47
N GLU A 94 13.59 8.64 0.53
CA GLU A 94 12.70 7.50 0.34
C GLU A 94 11.32 7.97 -0.14
N ASN A 95 10.73 8.94 0.53
CA ASN A 95 9.42 9.50 0.14
C ASN A 95 9.41 10.02 -1.29
N LEU A 96 10.43 10.76 -1.68
CA LEU A 96 10.53 11.31 -3.04
C LEU A 96 10.66 10.20 -4.08
N LYS A 97 11.42 9.13 -3.81
CA LYS A 97 11.53 7.98 -4.73
C LYS A 97 10.20 7.30 -4.96
N TYR A 98 9.45 7.02 -3.90
CA TYR A 98 8.10 6.46 -4.02
C TYR A 98 7.17 7.39 -4.79
N ALA A 99 7.18 8.68 -4.49
CA ALA A 99 6.35 9.65 -5.18
C ALA A 99 6.69 9.74 -6.68
N LEU A 100 7.97 9.83 -7.05
CA LEU A 100 8.41 9.89 -8.42
C LEU A 100 8.07 8.62 -9.19
N TRP A 101 8.28 7.45 -8.59
CA TRP A 101 7.86 6.20 -9.18
C TRP A 101 6.34 6.19 -9.43
N HIS A 102 5.56 6.63 -8.43
CA HIS A 102 4.11 6.66 -8.54
C HIS A 102 3.62 7.63 -9.62
N ILE A 103 4.18 8.85 -9.69
CA ILE A 103 3.85 9.84 -10.72
C ILE A 103 4.11 9.28 -12.13
N ARG A 104 5.16 8.50 -12.30
CA ARG A 104 5.45 7.87 -13.59
C ARG A 104 4.45 6.78 -13.98
N GLN A 105 3.93 6.04 -13.00
CA GLN A 105 2.94 4.98 -13.21
C GLN A 105 1.51 5.51 -13.36
N ASN A 106 1.22 6.67 -12.74
CA ASN A 106 -0.10 7.29 -12.72
C ASN A 106 -0.04 8.71 -13.30
N PRO A 107 -0.40 8.89 -14.58
CA PRO A 107 -0.37 10.20 -15.23
C PRO A 107 -1.46 11.16 -14.72
N ASN A 108 -2.39 10.70 -13.90
CA ASN A 108 -3.43 11.55 -13.31
C ASN A 108 -2.92 12.44 -12.17
N VAL A 109 -1.78 12.11 -11.57
CA VAL A 109 -1.19 12.89 -10.48
C VAL A 109 -0.86 14.30 -10.94
N ARG A 110 -1.49 15.29 -10.32
CA ARG A 110 -1.31 16.73 -10.58
C ARG A 110 -0.75 17.48 -9.39
N THR A 111 -0.95 16.93 -8.19
CA THR A 111 -0.56 17.59 -6.94
C THR A 111 0.25 16.63 -6.09
N LEU A 112 1.40 17.12 -5.61
CA LEU A 112 2.20 16.43 -4.61
C LEU A 112 2.33 17.33 -3.38
N ILE A 113 1.82 16.87 -2.24
CA ILE A 113 1.92 17.55 -0.95
C ILE A 113 2.99 16.83 -0.12
N ILE A 114 4.02 17.55 0.27
CA ILE A 114 5.18 17.00 0.97
C ILE A 114 5.18 17.50 2.41
N GLY A 115 5.01 16.59 3.35
CA GLY A 115 5.23 16.86 4.77
C GLY A 115 6.71 16.79 5.10
N VAL A 116 7.31 17.93 5.35
CA VAL A 116 8.74 18.04 5.68
C VAL A 116 8.94 18.00 7.19
N ASP A 117 9.61 16.96 7.66
CA ASP A 117 9.99 16.83 9.07
C ASP A 117 11.40 17.41 9.28
N TYR A 118 11.62 18.13 10.41
CA TYR A 118 12.95 18.62 10.75
C TYR A 118 13.99 17.50 10.83
N ARG A 119 13.56 16.28 11.17
CA ARG A 119 14.42 15.10 11.23
C ARG A 119 15.05 14.73 9.89
N TYR A 120 14.44 15.12 8.77
CA TYR A 120 15.01 14.88 7.44
C TYR A 120 16.36 15.57 7.22
N PHE A 121 16.66 16.58 8.04
CA PHE A 121 17.93 17.31 8.00
C PHE A 121 18.96 16.78 9.00
N LEU A 122 18.60 15.78 9.81
CA LEU A 122 19.53 15.11 10.69
C LEU A 122 20.30 14.01 9.95
N ASN A 123 21.60 13.90 10.27
CA ASN A 123 22.44 12.84 9.71
C ASN A 123 21.85 11.45 10.03
N ASN A 124 21.80 10.59 9.04
CA ASN A 124 21.33 9.21 9.11
C ASN A 124 19.84 9.00 9.42
N TYR A 125 19.00 10.03 9.39
CA TYR A 125 17.57 9.83 9.57
C TYR A 125 16.93 9.29 8.30
N GLY A 126 16.14 8.19 8.44
CA GLY A 126 15.39 7.61 7.33
C GLY A 126 16.25 6.96 6.24
N ASN A 127 17.47 6.52 6.62
CA ASN A 127 18.35 5.78 5.72
C ASN A 127 18.00 4.29 5.62
N ASP A 128 16.94 3.84 6.31
CA ASP A 128 16.41 2.49 6.09
C ASP A 128 15.84 2.44 4.68
N PRO A 129 16.40 1.60 3.80
CA PRO A 129 15.94 1.54 2.40
C PRO A 129 14.52 0.96 2.26
N GLY A 130 13.90 0.52 3.37
CA GLY A 130 12.66 -0.23 3.32
C GLY A 130 12.83 -1.58 2.60
N PRO A 131 11.75 -2.20 2.11
CA PRO A 131 11.82 -3.48 1.40
C PRO A 131 12.50 -3.36 0.03
N TRP A 132 12.73 -2.13 -0.45
CA TRP A 132 13.38 -1.87 -1.73
C TRP A 132 14.61 -0.99 -1.55
N THR A 133 15.71 -1.42 -2.12
CA THR A 133 16.93 -0.62 -2.21
C THR A 133 16.70 0.62 -3.07
N ALA A 134 17.58 1.61 -2.93
CA ALA A 134 17.54 2.80 -3.78
C ALA A 134 17.61 2.46 -5.28
N GLN A 135 18.39 1.42 -5.63
CA GLN A 135 18.54 0.97 -7.01
C GLN A 135 17.25 0.32 -7.51
N GLU A 136 16.65 -0.58 -6.74
CA GLU A 136 15.36 -1.21 -7.11
C GLU A 136 14.24 -0.21 -7.31
N LEU A 137 14.17 0.85 -6.49
CA LEU A 137 13.21 1.93 -6.70
C LEU A 137 13.48 2.72 -7.99
N MET A 138 14.76 2.98 -8.31
CA MET A 138 15.14 3.65 -9.56
C MET A 138 14.85 2.77 -10.77
N ASP A 139 15.09 1.47 -10.68
CA ASP A 139 14.78 0.52 -11.74
C ASP A 139 13.26 0.46 -11.96
N LYS A 140 12.48 0.43 -10.87
CA LYS A 140 11.02 0.55 -10.93
C LYS A 140 10.56 1.89 -11.52
N TYR A 141 11.20 2.99 -11.16
CA TYR A 141 10.91 4.31 -11.73
C TYR A 141 11.15 4.37 -13.24
N ASN A 142 12.23 3.73 -13.71
CA ASN A 142 12.57 3.70 -15.13
C ASN A 142 11.74 2.70 -15.96
N LYS A 143 11.05 1.79 -15.29
CA LYS A 143 10.18 0.82 -15.98
C LYS A 143 8.92 1.50 -16.51
N ALA A 144 8.43 1.01 -17.66
CA ALA A 144 7.13 1.41 -18.20
C ALA A 144 5.99 1.11 -17.18
N PRO A 145 4.84 1.80 -17.27
CA PRO A 145 3.68 1.50 -16.45
C PRO A 145 3.33 0.00 -16.45
N GLU A 146 2.90 -0.48 -15.28
CA GLU A 146 2.57 -1.88 -15.08
C GLU A 146 1.43 -2.31 -16.01
N THR A 147 1.65 -3.39 -16.73
CA THR A 147 0.60 -4.01 -17.56
C THR A 147 -0.39 -4.78 -16.69
N ALA A 148 -1.60 -5.05 -17.23
CA ALA A 148 -2.60 -5.86 -16.55
C ALA A 148 -2.08 -7.26 -16.16
N LEU A 149 -1.23 -7.86 -17.00
CA LEU A 149 -0.61 -9.15 -16.73
C LEU A 149 0.39 -9.07 -15.56
N GLU A 150 1.23 -8.04 -15.53
CA GLU A 150 2.19 -7.83 -14.42
C GLU A 150 1.45 -7.58 -13.10
N LYS A 151 0.34 -6.84 -13.13
CA LYS A 151 -0.53 -6.66 -11.97
C LYS A 151 -1.07 -8.00 -11.45
N VAL A 152 -1.59 -8.84 -12.32
CA VAL A 152 -2.04 -10.19 -11.95
C VAL A 152 -0.90 -11.02 -11.37
N GLN A 153 0.27 -11.00 -12.00
CA GLN A 153 1.45 -11.73 -11.52
C GLN A 153 1.95 -11.24 -10.15
N ARG A 154 1.76 -9.98 -9.83
CA ARG A 154 2.08 -9.42 -8.52
C ARG A 154 1.10 -9.87 -7.43
N ILE A 155 -0.20 -9.86 -7.74
CA ILE A 155 -1.27 -10.16 -6.78
C ILE A 155 -1.39 -11.68 -6.56
N TYR A 156 -1.19 -12.48 -7.59
CA TYR A 156 -1.43 -13.91 -7.58
C TYR A 156 -0.63 -14.70 -6.52
N PRO A 157 0.69 -14.48 -6.33
CA PRO A 157 1.44 -15.18 -5.30
C PRO A 157 0.92 -14.89 -3.89
N ALA A 158 0.52 -13.65 -3.61
CA ALA A 158 -0.05 -13.28 -2.32
C ALA A 158 -1.38 -14.01 -2.06
N LEU A 159 -2.22 -14.16 -3.09
CA LEU A 159 -3.52 -14.83 -2.96
C LEU A 159 -3.40 -16.26 -2.43
N PHE A 160 -2.38 -16.99 -2.84
CA PHE A 160 -2.14 -18.39 -2.47
C PHE A 160 -1.07 -18.56 -1.37
N SER A 161 -0.65 -17.49 -0.72
CA SER A 161 0.31 -17.53 0.39
C SER A 161 -0.34 -17.93 1.70
N LEU A 162 0.37 -18.73 2.51
CA LEU A 162 -0.02 -19.04 3.89
C LEU A 162 0.09 -17.81 4.80
N ASP A 163 1.05 -16.91 4.54
CA ASP A 163 1.19 -15.65 5.26
C ASP A 163 -0.06 -14.79 5.05
N THR A 164 -0.54 -14.71 3.81
CA THR A 164 -1.80 -14.00 3.51
C THR A 164 -3.01 -14.64 4.17
N LEU A 165 -3.03 -15.98 4.31
CA LEU A 165 -4.10 -16.65 5.05
C LEU A 165 -4.05 -16.30 6.54
N GLN A 166 -2.88 -16.26 7.14
CA GLN A 166 -2.69 -15.81 8.52
C GLN A 166 -3.13 -14.35 8.69
N ASP A 167 -2.72 -13.47 7.77
CA ASP A 167 -3.10 -12.06 7.76
C ASP A 167 -4.63 -11.89 7.56
N SER A 168 -5.25 -12.74 6.74
CA SER A 168 -6.70 -12.78 6.58
C SER A 168 -7.41 -13.12 7.88
N LEU A 169 -6.96 -14.17 8.57
CA LEU A 169 -7.52 -14.55 9.89
C LEU A 169 -7.32 -13.43 10.92
N SER A 170 -6.12 -12.86 10.98
CA SER A 170 -5.81 -11.72 11.86
C SER A 170 -6.70 -10.52 11.58
N THR A 171 -6.95 -10.22 10.30
CA THR A 171 -7.85 -9.13 9.89
C THR A 171 -9.25 -9.33 10.48
N VAL A 172 -9.82 -10.53 10.37
CA VAL A 172 -11.16 -10.81 10.91
C VAL A 172 -11.18 -10.72 12.44
N LEU A 173 -10.16 -11.27 13.11
CA LEU A 173 -10.09 -11.29 14.58
C LEU A 173 -9.92 -9.88 15.18
N GLN A 174 -9.26 -8.98 14.47
CA GLN A 174 -8.95 -7.62 14.94
C GLN A 174 -10.08 -6.60 14.65
N GLN A 175 -11.17 -7.00 13.99
CA GLN A 175 -12.28 -6.07 13.70
C GLN A 175 -12.98 -5.56 14.98
N GLY A 176 -13.00 -6.34 16.04
CA GLY A 176 -13.69 -6.04 17.31
C GLY A 176 -12.84 -5.29 18.34
N GLY A 177 -11.57 -5.03 18.09
CA GLY A 177 -10.67 -4.28 18.99
C GLY A 177 -10.86 -2.77 18.81
N LEU A 178 -11.49 -2.13 19.80
CA LEU A 178 -11.39 -0.69 20.05
C LEU A 178 -10.06 -0.38 20.73
#